data_b086787a610d7accc8139bedc2b64ab4
#
_entry.id   b086787a610d7accc8139bedc2b64ab4
#
_cell.length_a   1.000
_cell.length_b   1.000
_cell.length_c   1.000
_cell.angle_alpha   90.00
_cell.angle_beta   90.00
_cell.angle_gamma   90.00
#
_symmetry.space_group_name_H-M   'P 1'
#
loop_
_entity.id
_entity.type
_entity.pdbx_description
1 polymer ?
#
loop_
_entity_poly.entity_id
_entity_poly.type
_entity_poly.pdbx_seq_one_letter_code
_entity_poly.pdbx_strand_id
1 'polypeptide(L)'
;MTVSTEPTDAGALEALMLFYADAGVDTPLEDLPVDRFAESQEEARKRQAARMPAKPGGNGAQAGQQNRDRQSPARDGAARQEPAPKPPGAPQQLTVPDAAAFEDACATAKAANTVAELKAALQNYNGCNLKHSARNTVFMDGNPEARLMIVGEAPGRDEDLQGLPFVGRAGQLLDRMLAAIGHDRSSVCITNVIYWRPPGNRTPTAHEIELCRPFAERHIELVKPDVLLFLGNVPTKALLKTEKGILSIRGKFQTYERADLAIPALPSLHPAYLLRSPAQKKLAWADLLTLSDKLEQL
;
A
#
# COMPACT_ATOMS: atom_id res chain seq x y z
N MET A 1 3.36 54.90 0.64
CA MET A 1 4.48 54.08 1.21
C MET A 1 4.75 52.95 0.24
N THR A 2 5.77 53.13 -0.58
CA THR A 2 6.24 52.11 -1.57
C THR A 2 6.99 51.05 -0.80
N VAL A 3 6.49 49.81 -0.77
CA VAL A 3 7.21 48.64 -0.26
C VAL A 3 8.27 48.29 -1.28
N SER A 4 9.52 48.54 -0.95
CA SER A 4 10.71 48.14 -1.73
C SER A 4 10.85 46.61 -1.54
N THR A 5 10.56 45.85 -2.57
CA THR A 5 10.92 44.42 -2.64
C THR A 5 12.39 44.31 -2.99
N GLU A 6 13.24 44.06 -1.99
CA GLU A 6 14.62 43.62 -2.21
C GLU A 6 14.66 42.28 -2.92
N PRO A 7 15.66 41.96 -3.74
CA PRO A 7 15.77 40.68 -4.42
C PRO A 7 15.95 39.60 -3.36
N THR A 8 14.97 38.71 -3.25
CA THR A 8 14.99 37.57 -2.35
C THR A 8 16.18 36.69 -2.75
N ASP A 9 17.10 36.48 -1.82
CA ASP A 9 18.22 35.55 -1.99
C ASP A 9 17.65 34.16 -2.34
N ALA A 10 18.04 33.66 -3.52
CA ALA A 10 17.55 32.37 -4.03
C ALA A 10 17.81 31.22 -3.03
N GLY A 11 18.90 31.27 -2.27
CA GLY A 11 19.20 30.30 -1.22
C GLY A 11 18.25 30.39 -0.01
N ALA A 12 17.84 31.62 0.36
CA ALA A 12 16.86 31.81 1.44
C ALA A 12 15.46 31.31 1.02
N LEU A 13 15.09 31.50 -0.24
CA LEU A 13 13.83 31.00 -0.77
C LEU A 13 13.83 29.46 -0.84
N GLU A 14 14.91 28.85 -1.29
CA GLU A 14 15.06 27.39 -1.32
C GLU A 14 15.00 26.80 0.09
N ALA A 15 15.69 27.37 1.05
CA ALA A 15 15.63 26.95 2.46
C ALA A 15 14.23 27.08 3.04
N LEU A 16 13.49 28.13 2.69
CA LEU A 16 12.08 28.32 3.12
C LEU A 16 11.16 27.27 2.49
N MET A 17 11.34 26.96 1.19
CA MET A 17 10.56 25.91 0.52
C MET A 17 10.85 24.53 1.10
N LEU A 18 12.10 24.22 1.40
CA LEU A 18 12.50 22.99 2.09
C LEU A 18 11.88 22.90 3.48
N PHE A 19 11.90 23.99 4.24
CA PHE A 19 11.23 24.05 5.55
C PHE A 19 9.73 23.76 5.46
N TYR A 20 9.01 24.35 4.50
CA TYR A 20 7.60 24.07 4.30
C TYR A 20 7.35 22.63 3.82
N ALA A 21 8.19 22.09 2.95
CA ALA A 21 8.11 20.71 2.50
C ALA A 21 8.33 19.74 3.67
N ASP A 22 9.30 19.99 4.54
CA ASP A 22 9.55 19.20 5.76
C ASP A 22 8.44 19.33 6.79
N ALA A 23 7.81 20.51 6.87
CA ALA A 23 6.63 20.72 7.69
C ALA A 23 5.36 20.04 7.14
N GLY A 24 5.44 19.41 5.95
CA GLY A 24 4.33 18.70 5.29
C GLY A 24 3.38 19.63 4.54
N VAL A 25 3.79 20.84 4.21
CA VAL A 25 3.06 21.78 3.34
C VAL A 25 3.49 21.46 1.90
N ASP A 26 2.72 20.62 1.21
CA ASP A 26 2.99 20.13 -0.13
C ASP A 26 2.11 20.78 -1.21
N THR A 27 1.18 21.64 -0.81
CA THR A 27 0.24 22.30 -1.71
C THR A 27 0.41 23.81 -1.62
N PRO A 28 0.75 24.53 -2.70
CA PRO A 28 0.74 25.98 -2.71
C PRO A 28 -0.68 26.49 -2.44
N LEU A 29 -0.81 27.45 -1.52
CA LEU A 29 -2.08 28.14 -1.28
C LEU A 29 -2.21 29.26 -2.29
N GLU A 30 -3.37 29.35 -2.94
CA GLU A 30 -3.73 30.51 -3.78
C GLU A 30 -4.32 31.61 -2.90
N ASP A 31 -4.17 32.87 -3.32
CA ASP A 31 -4.65 34.05 -2.58
C ASP A 31 -6.19 34.10 -2.45
N LEU A 32 -6.89 33.36 -3.30
CA LEU A 32 -8.35 33.24 -3.27
C LEU A 32 -8.76 31.77 -3.02
N PRO A 33 -9.83 31.54 -2.23
CA PRO A 33 -10.31 30.19 -2.00
C PRO A 33 -10.85 29.58 -3.31
N VAL A 34 -10.33 28.40 -3.67
CA VAL A 34 -10.74 27.65 -4.86
C VAL A 34 -11.90 26.74 -4.50
N ASP A 35 -13.03 26.88 -5.22
CA ASP A 35 -14.16 25.94 -5.14
C ASP A 35 -13.82 24.67 -5.96
N ARG A 36 -13.25 23.67 -5.29
CA ARG A 36 -12.88 22.40 -5.90
C ARG A 36 -14.07 21.61 -6.45
N PHE A 37 -15.28 21.84 -5.95
CA PHE A 37 -16.48 21.21 -6.49
C PHE A 37 -16.86 21.80 -7.85
N ALA A 38 -16.81 23.13 -7.97
CA ALA A 38 -17.04 23.80 -9.24
C ALA A 38 -16.00 23.42 -10.29
N GLU A 39 -14.73 23.36 -9.93
CA GLU A 39 -13.61 22.96 -10.79
C GLU A 39 -13.77 21.51 -11.28
N SER A 40 -14.11 20.57 -10.39
CA SER A 40 -14.38 19.18 -10.75
C SER A 40 -15.57 19.02 -11.70
N GLN A 41 -16.63 19.83 -11.53
CA GLN A 41 -17.80 19.83 -12.42
C GLN A 41 -17.42 20.36 -13.80
N GLU A 42 -16.61 21.40 -13.87
CA GLU A 42 -16.16 21.99 -15.12
C GLU A 42 -15.24 21.04 -15.91
N GLU A 43 -14.31 20.36 -15.23
CA GLU A 43 -13.51 19.29 -15.84
C GLU A 43 -14.37 18.15 -16.36
N ALA A 44 -15.37 17.71 -15.61
CA ALA A 44 -16.31 16.67 -16.06
C ALA A 44 -17.08 17.10 -17.30
N ARG A 45 -17.53 18.36 -17.37
CA ARG A 45 -18.19 18.94 -18.57
C ARG A 45 -17.23 19.01 -19.76
N LYS A 46 -15.99 19.42 -19.57
CA LYS A 46 -14.96 19.46 -20.63
C LYS A 46 -14.67 18.06 -21.17
N ARG A 47 -14.58 17.06 -20.31
CA ARG A 47 -14.39 15.64 -20.71
C ARG A 47 -15.61 15.09 -21.47
N GLN A 48 -16.82 15.48 -21.07
CA GLN A 48 -18.06 15.08 -21.75
C GLN A 48 -18.21 15.76 -23.11
N ALA A 49 -17.86 17.03 -23.24
CA ALA A 49 -17.86 17.76 -24.50
C ALA A 49 -16.82 17.20 -25.49
N ALA A 50 -15.65 16.79 -25.02
CA ALA A 50 -14.61 16.16 -25.83
C ALA A 50 -14.97 14.74 -26.31
N ARG A 51 -15.98 14.09 -25.72
CA ARG A 51 -16.49 12.77 -26.12
C ARG A 51 -17.63 12.80 -27.13
N MET A 52 -18.21 13.99 -27.41
CA MET A 52 -19.26 14.09 -28.44
C MET A 52 -18.61 14.14 -29.82
N PRO A 53 -18.95 13.25 -30.76
CA PRO A 53 -18.47 13.33 -32.14
C PRO A 53 -19.02 14.60 -32.81
N ALA A 54 -18.14 15.34 -33.46
CA ALA A 54 -18.51 16.52 -34.23
C ALA A 54 -19.58 16.19 -35.28
N LYS A 55 -20.71 16.89 -35.22
CA LYS A 55 -21.74 16.81 -36.29
C LYS A 55 -21.13 17.36 -37.58
N PRO A 56 -21.24 16.67 -38.74
CA PRO A 56 -20.83 17.25 -40.00
C PRO A 56 -21.80 18.39 -40.35
N GLY A 57 -21.24 19.54 -40.58
CA GLY A 57 -21.98 20.72 -41.05
C GLY A 57 -22.59 20.49 -42.40
N GLY A 58 -23.91 20.69 -42.47
CA GLY A 58 -24.63 20.68 -43.74
C GLY A 58 -24.59 22.04 -44.39
N ASN A 59 -24.38 22.05 -45.70
CA ASN A 59 -24.84 23.14 -46.55
C ASN A 59 -25.71 22.52 -47.69
N GLY A 60 -26.84 23.18 -47.89
CA GLY A 60 -27.97 22.71 -48.60
C GLY A 60 -27.85 22.73 -50.15
N ALA A 61 -28.79 22.11 -50.74
CA ALA A 61 -29.60 22.65 -51.85
C ALA A 61 -30.62 21.60 -52.27
N GLN A 62 -31.80 22.12 -52.60
CA GLN A 62 -33.04 21.47 -53.02
C GLN A 62 -32.86 20.69 -54.32
N ALA A 63 -33.64 19.67 -54.54
CA ALA A 63 -34.65 19.44 -55.53
C ALA A 63 -34.76 17.97 -55.98
N GLY A 64 -36.00 17.50 -56.16
CA GLY A 64 -36.34 16.53 -57.15
C GLY A 64 -36.88 15.18 -56.64
N GLN A 65 -38.21 15.11 -56.46
CA GLN A 65 -39.03 13.87 -56.54
C GLN A 65 -38.68 13.08 -57.80
N GLN A 66 -38.62 11.77 -57.73
CA GLN A 66 -39.37 10.85 -58.52
C GLN A 66 -39.17 9.39 -58.10
N ASN A 67 -40.32 8.82 -57.91
CA ASN A 67 -40.74 7.44 -57.78
C ASN A 67 -40.18 6.51 -58.87
N ARG A 68 -39.77 5.30 -58.50
CA ARG A 68 -40.09 4.08 -59.31
C ARG A 68 -39.64 2.81 -58.58
N ASP A 69 -40.66 1.99 -58.35
CA ASP A 69 -40.56 0.57 -58.04
C ASP A 69 -39.57 -0.19 -58.92
N ARG A 70 -38.83 -1.15 -58.29
CA ARG A 70 -38.60 -2.47 -58.86
C ARG A 70 -38.03 -3.47 -57.86
N GLN A 71 -38.72 -4.54 -57.83
CA GLN A 71 -38.59 -5.85 -57.25
C GLN A 71 -37.17 -6.40 -57.07
N SER A 72 -37.08 -7.23 -56.01
CA SER A 72 -35.99 -8.13 -55.55
C SER A 72 -35.40 -9.04 -56.66
N PRO A 73 -34.21 -9.65 -56.40
CA PRO A 73 -34.24 -10.93 -55.71
C PRO A 73 -33.14 -11.14 -54.67
N ALA A 74 -33.40 -12.12 -53.80
CA ALA A 74 -32.58 -12.62 -52.71
C ALA A 74 -31.17 -13.05 -53.14
N ARG A 75 -30.18 -12.76 -52.25
CA ARG A 75 -28.96 -13.55 -52.14
C ARG A 75 -28.52 -13.61 -50.71
N ASP A 76 -28.30 -14.84 -50.28
CA ASP A 76 -27.69 -15.26 -49.03
C ASP A 76 -26.42 -14.46 -48.65
N GLY A 77 -26.35 -14.01 -47.44
CA GLY A 77 -25.16 -13.36 -46.87
C GLY A 77 -25.16 -13.52 -45.34
N ALA A 78 -24.35 -14.43 -44.88
CA ALA A 78 -24.14 -14.79 -43.50
C ALA A 78 -24.13 -13.58 -42.56
N ALA A 79 -25.02 -13.60 -41.58
CA ALA A 79 -25.03 -12.67 -40.45
C ALA A 79 -23.75 -12.82 -39.63
N ARG A 80 -22.90 -11.81 -39.65
CA ARG A 80 -21.85 -11.63 -38.65
C ARG A 80 -22.55 -11.39 -37.32
N GLN A 81 -22.57 -12.41 -36.49
CA GLN A 81 -22.94 -12.26 -35.06
C GLN A 81 -21.89 -11.39 -34.39
N GLU A 82 -22.26 -10.19 -33.94
CA GLU A 82 -21.50 -9.45 -32.97
C GLU A 82 -21.40 -10.28 -31.68
N PRO A 83 -20.22 -10.37 -31.04
CA PRO A 83 -20.10 -11.08 -29.78
C PRO A 83 -20.94 -10.38 -28.72
N ALA A 84 -21.86 -11.11 -28.12
CA ALA A 84 -22.65 -10.65 -26.98
C ALA A 84 -21.78 -10.10 -25.87
N PRO A 85 -22.20 -9.02 -25.17
CA PRO A 85 -21.45 -8.49 -24.02
C PRO A 85 -21.32 -9.59 -22.97
N LYS A 86 -20.07 -9.83 -22.52
CA LYS A 86 -19.79 -10.75 -21.41
C LYS A 86 -20.61 -10.33 -20.19
N PRO A 87 -21.30 -11.28 -19.52
CA PRO A 87 -22.00 -10.97 -18.29
C PRO A 87 -21.05 -10.40 -17.24
N PRO A 88 -21.50 -9.49 -16.36
CA PRO A 88 -20.68 -8.97 -15.26
C PRO A 88 -20.17 -10.16 -14.46
N GLY A 89 -18.85 -10.14 -14.19
CA GLY A 89 -18.13 -11.23 -13.53
C GLY A 89 -18.89 -11.74 -12.31
N ALA A 90 -19.01 -13.06 -12.22
CA ALA A 90 -19.55 -13.74 -11.06
C ALA A 90 -18.86 -13.21 -9.79
N PRO A 91 -19.58 -13.08 -8.65
CA PRO A 91 -18.96 -12.69 -7.40
C PRO A 91 -17.82 -13.65 -7.12
N GLN A 92 -16.62 -13.06 -6.89
CA GLN A 92 -15.46 -13.86 -6.47
C GLN A 92 -15.88 -14.60 -5.21
N GLN A 93 -16.05 -15.91 -5.34
CA GLN A 93 -16.25 -16.78 -4.19
C GLN A 93 -15.08 -16.50 -3.24
N LEU A 94 -15.39 -16.11 -2.01
CA LEU A 94 -14.46 -16.13 -0.90
C LEU A 94 -13.98 -17.59 -0.79
N THR A 95 -12.87 -17.91 -1.41
CA THR A 95 -12.22 -19.19 -1.24
C THR A 95 -11.80 -19.25 0.22
N VAL A 96 -12.50 -20.06 1.01
CA VAL A 96 -12.05 -20.53 2.30
C VAL A 96 -10.60 -21.04 2.08
N PRO A 97 -9.64 -20.70 2.95
CA PRO A 97 -8.29 -21.23 2.82
C PRO A 97 -8.38 -22.72 2.59
N ASP A 98 -7.77 -23.21 1.51
CA ASP A 98 -7.57 -24.63 1.37
C ASP A 98 -6.74 -25.06 2.59
N ALA A 99 -7.33 -25.85 3.48
CA ALA A 99 -6.68 -26.28 4.70
C ALA A 99 -5.30 -26.88 4.40
N ALA A 100 -5.18 -27.58 3.25
CA ALA A 100 -3.95 -28.15 2.77
C ALA A 100 -2.89 -27.07 2.43
N ALA A 101 -3.28 -25.94 1.83
CA ALA A 101 -2.35 -24.84 1.53
C ALA A 101 -1.84 -24.14 2.80
N PHE A 102 -2.68 -24.02 3.81
CA PHE A 102 -2.27 -23.50 5.10
C PHE A 102 -1.36 -24.45 5.87
N GLU A 103 -1.66 -25.75 5.88
CA GLU A 103 -0.80 -26.77 6.47
C GLU A 103 0.58 -26.82 5.79
N ASP A 104 0.62 -26.74 4.46
CA ASP A 104 1.86 -26.65 3.67
C ASP A 104 2.67 -25.39 4.04
N ALA A 105 2.02 -24.23 4.17
CA ALA A 105 2.67 -23.00 4.64
C ALA A 105 3.29 -23.17 6.03
N CYS A 106 2.56 -23.79 6.96
CA CYS A 106 3.05 -24.07 8.31
C CYS A 106 4.23 -25.03 8.30
N ALA A 107 4.15 -26.11 7.54
CA ALA A 107 5.22 -27.12 7.43
C ALA A 107 6.47 -26.50 6.80
N THR A 108 6.30 -25.76 5.71
CA THR A 108 7.38 -25.09 4.98
C THR A 108 8.08 -24.04 5.87
N ALA A 109 7.34 -23.22 6.58
CA ALA A 109 7.91 -22.23 7.50
C ALA A 109 8.65 -22.89 8.67
N LYS A 110 8.06 -23.94 9.27
CA LYS A 110 8.64 -24.65 10.42
C LYS A 110 9.94 -25.38 10.08
N ALA A 111 10.10 -25.85 8.86
CA ALA A 111 11.31 -26.57 8.42
C ALA A 111 12.56 -25.69 8.39
N ALA A 112 12.43 -24.37 8.25
CA ALA A 112 13.55 -23.45 8.24
C ALA A 112 14.11 -23.23 9.66
N ASN A 113 15.43 -23.38 9.85
CA ASN A 113 16.12 -23.19 11.12
C ASN A 113 16.93 -21.89 11.19
N THR A 114 17.08 -21.20 10.06
CA THR A 114 17.75 -19.91 9.95
C THR A 114 16.90 -18.92 9.15
N VAL A 115 17.17 -17.63 9.32
CA VAL A 115 16.52 -16.56 8.53
C VAL A 115 16.79 -16.73 7.03
N ALA A 116 17.99 -17.19 6.66
CA ALA A 116 18.36 -17.47 5.26
C ALA A 116 17.57 -18.65 4.68
N GLU A 117 17.41 -19.73 5.45
CA GLU A 117 16.58 -20.87 5.04
C GLU A 117 15.11 -20.49 4.91
N LEU A 118 14.59 -19.67 5.83
CA LEU A 118 13.22 -19.17 5.77
C LEU A 118 12.98 -18.32 4.51
N LYS A 119 13.94 -17.45 4.15
CA LYS A 119 13.90 -16.68 2.90
C LYS A 119 13.85 -17.60 1.68
N ALA A 120 14.71 -18.61 1.64
CA ALA A 120 14.75 -19.58 0.53
C ALA A 120 13.45 -20.40 0.45
N ALA A 121 12.94 -20.87 1.59
CA ALA A 121 11.67 -21.60 1.67
C ALA A 121 10.50 -20.75 1.16
N LEU A 122 10.41 -19.49 1.58
CA LEU A 122 9.40 -18.55 1.13
C LEU A 122 9.49 -18.28 -0.38
N GLN A 123 10.70 -18.08 -0.91
CA GLN A 123 10.94 -17.90 -2.35
C GLN A 123 10.49 -19.09 -3.19
N ASN A 124 10.55 -20.31 -2.65
CA ASN A 124 10.10 -21.53 -3.30
C ASN A 124 8.63 -21.85 -3.06
N TYR A 125 8.00 -21.26 -2.03
CA TYR A 125 6.60 -21.50 -1.70
C TYR A 125 5.67 -20.95 -2.79
N ASN A 126 4.73 -21.78 -3.28
CA ASN A 126 3.83 -21.42 -4.38
C ASN A 126 2.33 -21.40 -3.96
N GLY A 127 2.03 -21.61 -2.68
CA GLY A 127 0.65 -21.64 -2.19
C GLY A 127 -0.06 -20.27 -2.15
N CYS A 128 0.66 -19.15 -2.30
CA CYS A 128 0.06 -17.82 -2.31
C CYS A 128 0.03 -17.20 -3.71
N ASN A 129 -1.16 -16.92 -4.23
CA ASN A 129 -1.35 -16.36 -5.57
C ASN A 129 -0.69 -14.99 -5.78
N LEU A 130 -0.43 -14.22 -4.71
CA LEU A 130 0.25 -12.93 -4.79
C LEU A 130 1.65 -13.06 -5.39
N LYS A 131 2.32 -14.21 -5.20
CA LYS A 131 3.64 -14.48 -5.76
C LYS A 131 3.66 -14.38 -7.28
N HIS A 132 2.61 -14.84 -7.95
CA HIS A 132 2.53 -14.84 -9.41
C HIS A 132 2.30 -13.45 -10.02
N SER A 133 1.80 -12.50 -9.23
CA SER A 133 1.54 -11.12 -9.66
C SER A 133 2.63 -10.14 -9.23
N ALA A 134 3.49 -10.52 -8.30
CA ALA A 134 4.59 -9.71 -7.81
C ALA A 134 5.87 -9.95 -8.64
N ARG A 135 6.72 -8.94 -8.70
CA ARG A 135 8.02 -9.01 -9.38
C ARG A 135 9.08 -9.65 -8.49
N ASN A 136 9.06 -9.31 -7.20
CA ASN A 136 10.02 -9.79 -6.23
C ASN A 136 9.33 -10.31 -4.96
N THR A 137 10.02 -11.23 -4.26
CA THR A 137 9.71 -11.56 -2.87
C THR A 137 10.41 -10.54 -1.98
N VAL A 138 9.63 -9.72 -1.28
CA VAL A 138 10.13 -8.69 -0.36
C VAL A 138 10.18 -9.29 1.04
N PHE A 139 11.34 -9.81 1.44
CA PHE A 139 11.46 -10.60 2.67
C PHE A 139 11.77 -9.72 3.89
N MET A 140 12.97 -9.17 3.96
CA MET A 140 13.40 -8.30 5.06
C MET A 140 14.50 -7.34 4.61
N ASP A 141 14.73 -6.31 5.43
CA ASP A 141 15.87 -5.41 5.37
C ASP A 141 16.40 -5.14 6.77
N GLY A 142 17.65 -4.70 6.86
CA GLY A 142 18.32 -4.39 8.12
C GLY A 142 19.01 -5.60 8.76
N ASN A 143 19.11 -5.57 10.09
CA ASN A 143 19.87 -6.54 10.87
C ASN A 143 18.99 -7.70 11.35
N PRO A 144 19.28 -8.96 10.94
CA PRO A 144 18.53 -10.13 11.42
C PRO A 144 18.73 -10.46 12.90
N GLU A 145 19.71 -9.85 13.56
CA GLU A 145 19.99 -10.03 15.00
C GLU A 145 19.56 -8.78 15.81
N ALA A 146 18.70 -7.93 15.23
CA ALA A 146 18.28 -6.70 15.87
C ALA A 146 17.36 -6.97 17.07
N ARG A 147 17.52 -6.14 18.11
CA ARG A 147 16.64 -6.13 19.29
C ARG A 147 15.23 -5.61 18.98
N LEU A 148 15.09 -4.76 17.96
CA LEU A 148 13.82 -4.22 17.50
C LEU A 148 13.47 -4.79 16.13
N MET A 149 12.32 -5.46 16.04
CA MET A 149 11.77 -5.93 14.76
C MET A 149 10.49 -5.17 14.42
N ILE A 150 10.44 -4.64 13.21
CA ILE A 150 9.34 -3.83 12.68
C ILE A 150 8.59 -4.66 11.64
N VAL A 151 7.28 -4.80 11.83
CA VAL A 151 6.43 -5.59 10.93
C VAL A 151 5.34 -4.70 10.35
N GLY A 152 5.37 -4.53 9.02
CA GLY A 152 4.35 -3.83 8.25
C GLY A 152 3.30 -4.76 7.63
N GLU A 153 2.49 -4.20 6.74
CA GLU A 153 1.38 -4.89 6.09
C GLU A 153 1.84 -5.70 4.87
N ALA A 154 2.27 -5.03 3.82
CA ALA A 154 2.59 -5.62 2.52
C ALA A 154 3.48 -4.67 1.71
N PRO A 155 4.24 -5.19 0.71
CA PRO A 155 5.03 -4.37 -0.19
C PRO A 155 4.14 -3.48 -1.08
N GLY A 156 4.61 -2.25 -1.33
CA GLY A 156 4.11 -1.38 -2.39
C GLY A 156 4.85 -1.60 -3.70
N ARG A 157 4.66 -0.66 -4.65
CA ARG A 157 5.30 -0.72 -5.97
C ARG A 157 6.82 -0.63 -5.90
N ASP A 158 7.34 0.29 -5.10
CA ASP A 158 8.78 0.55 -5.04
C ASP A 158 9.50 -0.61 -4.34
N GLU A 159 8.87 -1.19 -3.32
CA GLU A 159 9.33 -2.37 -2.62
C GLU A 159 9.36 -3.60 -3.54
N ASP A 160 8.31 -3.79 -4.35
CA ASP A 160 8.23 -4.87 -5.32
C ASP A 160 9.30 -4.74 -6.43
N LEU A 161 9.66 -3.51 -6.82
CA LEU A 161 10.72 -3.25 -7.80
C LEU A 161 12.12 -3.52 -7.24
N GLN A 162 12.37 -3.16 -5.96
CA GLN A 162 13.69 -3.25 -5.34
C GLN A 162 13.91 -4.55 -4.56
N GLY A 163 12.85 -5.27 -4.22
CA GLY A 163 12.93 -6.50 -3.40
C GLY A 163 13.18 -6.23 -1.91
N LEU A 164 13.06 -4.98 -1.45
CA LEU A 164 13.31 -4.56 -0.08
C LEU A 164 12.07 -3.91 0.54
N PRO A 165 11.78 -4.12 1.85
CA PRO A 165 10.62 -3.51 2.51
C PRO A 165 10.85 -2.02 2.80
N PHE A 166 9.79 -1.22 2.76
CA PHE A 166 9.79 0.18 3.16
C PHE A 166 10.84 1.04 2.42
N VAL A 167 10.93 0.95 1.10
CA VAL A 167 11.84 1.79 0.28
C VAL A 167 11.14 2.97 -0.40
N GLY A 168 9.82 2.94 -0.52
CA GLY A 168 9.02 4.04 -1.06
C GLY A 168 8.84 5.21 -0.07
N ARG A 169 7.95 6.15 -0.40
CA ARG A 169 7.66 7.34 0.44
C ARG A 169 7.31 7.00 1.89
N ALA A 170 6.58 5.91 2.11
CA ALA A 170 6.24 5.44 3.46
C ALA A 170 7.50 4.96 4.22
N GLY A 171 8.42 4.31 3.53
CA GLY A 171 9.69 3.86 4.09
C GLY A 171 10.60 5.04 4.45
N GLN A 172 10.70 6.04 3.58
CA GLN A 172 11.45 7.28 3.88
C GLN A 172 10.92 8.00 5.13
N LEU A 173 9.60 7.96 5.36
CA LEU A 173 9.05 8.47 6.61
C LEU A 173 9.43 7.57 7.79
N LEU A 174 9.39 6.24 7.62
CA LEU A 174 9.83 5.30 8.66
C LEU A 174 11.30 5.54 9.04
N ASP A 175 12.18 5.75 8.06
CA ASP A 175 13.60 6.04 8.32
C ASP A 175 13.78 7.31 9.18
N ARG A 176 13.01 8.37 8.89
CA ARG A 176 13.00 9.59 9.72
C ARG A 176 12.42 9.34 11.13
N MET A 177 11.38 8.51 11.23
CA MET A 177 10.79 8.13 12.52
C MET A 177 11.80 7.36 13.38
N LEU A 178 12.56 6.45 12.81
CA LEU A 178 13.60 5.69 13.48
C LEU A 178 14.77 6.59 13.89
N ALA A 179 15.25 7.44 13.00
CA ALA A 179 16.33 8.40 13.28
C ALA A 179 15.97 9.32 14.45
N ALA A 180 14.70 9.71 14.61
CA ALA A 180 14.24 10.56 15.70
C ALA A 180 14.32 9.90 17.09
N ILE A 181 14.45 8.55 17.14
CA ILE A 181 14.67 7.77 18.38
C ILE A 181 16.04 7.07 18.40
N GLY A 182 17.00 7.56 17.60
CA GLY A 182 18.38 7.09 17.60
C GLY A 182 18.63 5.76 16.89
N HIS A 183 17.71 5.32 16.03
CA HIS A 183 17.82 4.08 15.25
C HIS A 183 17.93 4.33 13.77
N ASP A 184 18.47 3.37 13.04
CA ASP A 184 18.54 3.32 11.58
C ASP A 184 18.28 1.88 11.09
N ARG A 185 18.31 1.68 9.77
CA ARG A 185 18.08 0.35 9.18
C ARG A 185 19.11 -0.70 9.62
N SER A 186 20.34 -0.30 9.98
CA SER A 186 21.39 -1.23 10.43
C SER A 186 21.16 -1.75 11.87
N SER A 187 20.38 -1.03 12.64
CA SER A 187 20.08 -1.34 14.05
C SER A 187 18.72 -2.03 14.27
N VAL A 188 17.90 -2.17 13.22
CA VAL A 188 16.56 -2.78 13.28
C VAL A 188 16.37 -3.88 12.24
N CYS A 189 15.41 -4.78 12.47
CA CYS A 189 14.94 -5.75 11.46
C CYS A 189 13.59 -5.28 10.93
N ILE A 190 13.46 -5.10 9.62
CA ILE A 190 12.24 -4.58 8.98
C ILE A 190 11.66 -5.64 8.05
N THR A 191 10.38 -5.94 8.20
CA THR A 191 9.64 -6.91 7.35
C THR A 191 8.15 -6.53 7.22
N ASN A 192 7.38 -7.39 6.54
CA ASN A 192 5.92 -7.31 6.44
C ASN A 192 5.30 -8.68 6.77
N VAL A 193 3.98 -8.70 7.04
CA VAL A 193 3.20 -9.95 7.12
C VAL A 193 3.07 -10.59 5.74
N ILE A 194 2.88 -9.78 4.70
CA ILE A 194 2.78 -10.20 3.31
C ILE A 194 4.09 -9.89 2.60
N TYR A 195 4.60 -10.86 1.84
CA TYR A 195 5.92 -10.78 1.18
C TYR A 195 5.86 -10.46 -0.30
N TRP A 196 4.67 -10.39 -0.88
CA TRP A 196 4.42 -10.12 -2.30
C TRP A 196 3.39 -8.99 -2.45
N ARG A 197 3.64 -8.12 -3.39
CA ARG A 197 2.78 -6.96 -3.63
C ARG A 197 1.37 -7.37 -4.08
N PRO A 198 0.30 -6.97 -3.38
CA PRO A 198 -1.05 -7.14 -3.88
C PRO A 198 -1.31 -6.29 -5.13
N PRO A 199 -2.02 -6.80 -6.16
CA PRO A 199 -2.35 -6.04 -7.36
C PRO A 199 -3.01 -4.70 -7.03
N GLY A 200 -2.52 -3.61 -7.66
CA GLY A 200 -3.04 -2.26 -7.41
C GLY A 200 -2.79 -1.70 -6.00
N ASN A 201 -1.89 -2.29 -5.21
CA ASN A 201 -1.65 -1.96 -3.80
C ASN A 201 -2.95 -2.04 -2.95
N ARG A 202 -3.87 -2.96 -3.27
CA ARG A 202 -5.04 -3.20 -2.43
C ARG A 202 -4.64 -3.80 -1.09
N THR A 203 -5.51 -3.70 -0.12
CA THR A 203 -5.37 -4.43 1.14
C THR A 203 -5.37 -5.95 0.86
N PRO A 204 -4.46 -6.72 1.51
CA PRO A 204 -4.45 -8.18 1.43
C PRO A 204 -5.77 -8.77 1.94
N THR A 205 -6.21 -9.86 1.33
CA THR A 205 -7.37 -10.62 1.80
C THR A 205 -7.03 -11.42 3.06
N ALA A 206 -8.04 -11.83 3.83
CA ALA A 206 -7.84 -12.69 5.00
C ALA A 206 -7.12 -13.99 4.63
N HIS A 207 -7.46 -14.58 3.48
CA HIS A 207 -6.81 -15.79 2.96
C HIS A 207 -5.31 -15.58 2.68
N GLU A 208 -4.94 -14.48 2.02
CA GLU A 208 -3.54 -14.14 1.74
C GLU A 208 -2.74 -13.91 3.04
N ILE A 209 -3.37 -13.27 4.04
CA ILE A 209 -2.77 -13.08 5.37
C ILE A 209 -2.55 -14.42 6.05
N GLU A 210 -3.54 -15.31 6.06
CA GLU A 210 -3.43 -16.63 6.69
C GLU A 210 -2.32 -17.49 6.07
N LEU A 211 -2.15 -17.47 4.75
CA LEU A 211 -1.07 -18.21 4.06
C LEU A 211 0.32 -17.63 4.32
N CYS A 212 0.45 -16.33 4.55
CA CYS A 212 1.75 -15.69 4.80
C CYS A 212 2.11 -15.63 6.29
N ARG A 213 1.11 -15.63 7.18
CA ARG A 213 1.30 -15.53 8.63
C ARG A 213 2.27 -16.58 9.22
N PRO A 214 2.26 -17.88 8.86
CA PRO A 214 3.23 -18.84 9.37
C PRO A 214 4.70 -18.45 9.14
N PHE A 215 4.99 -17.83 8.00
CA PHE A 215 6.34 -17.34 7.68
C PHE A 215 6.71 -16.12 8.53
N ALA A 216 5.77 -15.18 8.75
CA ALA A 216 6.00 -14.01 9.61
C ALA A 216 6.22 -14.44 11.07
N GLU A 217 5.43 -15.36 11.58
CA GLU A 217 5.56 -15.93 12.90
C GLU A 217 6.91 -16.67 13.05
N ARG A 218 7.32 -17.48 12.05
CA ARG A 218 8.61 -18.16 12.05
C ARG A 218 9.77 -17.17 11.96
N HIS A 219 9.63 -16.10 11.21
CA HIS A 219 10.63 -15.04 11.14
C HIS A 219 10.89 -14.41 12.51
N ILE A 220 9.83 -14.10 13.26
CA ILE A 220 9.94 -13.60 14.64
C ILE A 220 10.61 -14.62 15.55
N GLU A 221 10.26 -15.93 15.42
CA GLU A 221 10.89 -16.99 16.20
C GLU A 221 12.39 -17.14 15.94
N LEU A 222 12.86 -16.89 14.71
CA LEU A 222 14.26 -16.99 14.32
C LEU A 222 15.08 -15.76 14.73
N VAL A 223 14.50 -14.56 14.57
CA VAL A 223 15.14 -13.29 14.94
C VAL A 223 15.17 -13.13 16.47
N LYS A 224 14.12 -13.54 17.19
CA LYS A 224 13.96 -13.40 18.65
C LYS A 224 14.21 -11.98 19.15
N PRO A 225 13.53 -10.96 18.60
CA PRO A 225 13.75 -9.58 19.02
C PRO A 225 13.29 -9.36 20.46
N ASP A 226 13.86 -8.37 21.13
CA ASP A 226 13.42 -7.94 22.47
C ASP A 226 12.09 -7.19 22.42
N VAL A 227 11.80 -6.49 21.29
CA VAL A 227 10.58 -5.71 21.08
C VAL A 227 10.09 -5.84 19.63
N LEU A 228 8.79 -5.92 19.48
CA LEU A 228 8.10 -5.84 18.19
C LEU A 228 7.39 -4.49 18.02
N LEU A 229 7.52 -3.87 16.85
CA LEU A 229 6.74 -2.71 16.44
C LEU A 229 5.82 -3.10 15.27
N PHE A 230 4.51 -3.09 15.47
CA PHE A 230 3.53 -3.39 14.43
C PHE A 230 2.97 -2.12 13.82
N LEU A 231 3.20 -1.93 12.52
CA LEU A 231 2.79 -0.75 11.77
C LEU A 231 1.47 -0.98 11.04
N GLY A 232 0.38 -0.51 11.65
CA GLY A 232 -0.96 -0.56 11.07
C GLY A 232 -1.82 -1.74 11.52
N ASN A 233 -2.99 -1.85 10.93
CA ASN A 233 -4.05 -2.78 11.35
C ASN A 233 -3.71 -4.25 11.03
N VAL A 234 -3.17 -4.50 9.83
CA VAL A 234 -2.95 -5.88 9.33
C VAL A 234 -1.96 -6.64 10.21
N PRO A 235 -0.71 -6.17 10.44
CA PRO A 235 0.22 -6.89 11.31
C PRO A 235 -0.30 -7.00 12.75
N THR A 236 -0.94 -5.95 13.26
CA THR A 236 -1.50 -5.97 14.62
C THR A 236 -2.55 -7.05 14.79
N LYS A 237 -3.53 -7.14 13.88
CA LYS A 237 -4.59 -8.15 13.96
C LYS A 237 -4.07 -9.56 13.70
N ALA A 238 -3.23 -9.72 12.68
CA ALA A 238 -2.72 -11.03 12.26
C ALA A 238 -1.85 -11.69 13.34
N LEU A 239 -0.97 -10.90 13.98
CA LEU A 239 0.03 -11.43 14.91
C LEU A 239 -0.42 -11.40 16.38
N LEU A 240 -1.22 -10.41 16.80
CA LEU A 240 -1.81 -10.38 18.14
C LEU A 240 -3.16 -11.11 18.24
N LYS A 241 -3.67 -11.64 17.13
CA LYS A 241 -4.97 -12.36 17.06
C LYS A 241 -6.11 -11.55 17.71
N THR A 242 -6.15 -10.23 17.46
CA THR A 242 -7.12 -9.30 18.05
C THR A 242 -8.05 -8.71 17.00
N GLU A 243 -9.31 -8.50 17.38
CA GLU A 243 -10.28 -7.78 16.54
C GLU A 243 -10.27 -6.26 16.77
N LYS A 244 -9.52 -5.78 17.77
CA LYS A 244 -9.43 -4.34 18.08
C LYS A 244 -8.78 -3.57 16.92
N GLY A 245 -9.37 -2.42 16.59
CA GLY A 245 -8.79 -1.52 15.58
C GLY A 245 -7.54 -0.79 16.10
N ILE A 246 -6.65 -0.42 15.18
CA ILE A 246 -5.36 0.20 15.52
C ILE A 246 -5.50 1.46 16.39
N LEU A 247 -6.53 2.28 16.18
CA LEU A 247 -6.75 3.51 16.96
C LEU A 247 -7.08 3.25 18.44
N SER A 248 -7.60 2.07 18.77
CA SER A 248 -7.93 1.69 20.14
C SER A 248 -6.78 1.00 20.90
N ILE A 249 -5.82 0.42 20.16
CA ILE A 249 -4.77 -0.42 20.74
C ILE A 249 -3.36 0.19 20.60
N ARG A 250 -3.18 1.19 19.66
CA ARG A 250 -1.89 1.83 19.46
C ARG A 250 -1.33 2.48 20.73
N GLY A 251 0.00 2.57 20.81
CA GLY A 251 0.70 3.24 21.91
C GLY A 251 0.64 2.50 23.25
N LYS A 252 0.10 1.28 23.27
CA LYS A 252 0.05 0.43 24.46
C LYS A 252 0.71 -0.90 24.15
N PHE A 253 1.72 -1.26 24.91
CA PHE A 253 2.33 -2.58 24.79
C PHE A 253 1.31 -3.69 24.99
N GLN A 254 1.37 -4.66 24.10
CA GLN A 254 0.69 -5.95 24.15
C GLN A 254 1.76 -7.03 24.28
N THR A 255 1.39 -8.24 24.62
CA THR A 255 2.30 -9.38 24.58
C THR A 255 2.05 -10.19 23.32
N TYR A 256 3.08 -10.37 22.50
CA TYR A 256 3.06 -11.35 21.43
C TYR A 256 3.47 -12.70 22.01
N GLU A 257 2.54 -13.65 21.96
CA GLU A 257 2.75 -14.99 22.49
C GLU A 257 2.81 -16.01 21.35
N ARG A 258 3.90 -16.77 21.26
CA ARG A 258 4.03 -17.88 20.35
C ARG A 258 5.09 -18.87 20.80
N ALA A 259 4.74 -20.16 20.84
CA ALA A 259 5.59 -21.20 21.44
C ALA A 259 6.12 -20.76 22.80
N ASP A 260 7.42 -20.73 23.01
CA ASP A 260 8.05 -20.31 24.26
C ASP A 260 8.39 -18.80 24.30
N LEU A 261 7.93 -18.02 23.29
CA LEU A 261 8.21 -16.57 23.20
C LEU A 261 7.05 -15.76 23.78
N ALA A 262 7.39 -14.79 24.62
CA ALA A 262 6.50 -13.75 25.12
C ALA A 262 7.22 -12.39 24.93
N ILE A 263 6.98 -11.74 23.78
CA ILE A 263 7.70 -10.53 23.36
C ILE A 263 6.78 -9.33 23.49
N PRO A 264 7.21 -8.22 24.12
CA PRO A 264 6.47 -6.98 24.13
C PRO A 264 6.31 -6.44 22.72
N ALA A 265 5.08 -6.17 22.31
CA ALA A 265 4.72 -5.70 20.98
C ALA A 265 3.95 -4.38 21.10
N LEU A 266 4.40 -3.37 20.38
CA LEU A 266 3.78 -2.04 20.33
C LEU A 266 3.06 -1.84 18.99
N PRO A 267 1.73 -1.82 18.95
CA PRO A 267 0.99 -1.37 17.78
C PRO A 267 1.12 0.14 17.58
N SER A 268 1.38 0.59 16.36
CA SER A 268 1.43 2.00 15.98
C SER A 268 0.84 2.24 14.59
N LEU A 269 0.72 3.51 14.21
CA LEU A 269 0.16 3.93 12.93
C LEU A 269 1.14 3.66 11.78
N HIS A 270 0.61 3.15 10.66
CA HIS A 270 1.42 2.90 9.48
C HIS A 270 1.90 4.22 8.84
N PRO A 271 3.18 4.35 8.42
CA PRO A 271 3.70 5.57 7.80
C PRO A 271 2.89 6.04 6.58
N ALA A 272 2.39 5.14 5.74
CA ALA A 272 1.52 5.50 4.63
C ALA A 272 0.19 6.17 5.07
N TYR A 273 -0.34 5.83 6.24
CA TYR A 273 -1.48 6.52 6.82
C TYR A 273 -1.10 7.92 7.30
N LEU A 274 0.08 8.07 7.91
CA LEU A 274 0.59 9.37 8.38
C LEU A 274 0.87 10.36 7.24
N LEU A 275 1.23 9.85 6.05
CA LEU A 275 1.36 10.66 4.83
C LEU A 275 0.01 11.19 4.34
N ARG A 276 -1.07 10.39 4.48
CA ARG A 276 -2.44 10.81 4.10
C ARG A 276 -3.11 11.67 5.16
N SER A 277 -2.71 11.53 6.42
CA SER A 277 -3.31 12.19 7.58
C SER A 277 -2.22 12.75 8.49
N PRO A 278 -1.53 13.85 8.09
CA PRO A 278 -0.37 14.38 8.81
C PRO A 278 -0.65 14.76 10.26
N ALA A 279 -1.87 15.19 10.59
CA ALA A 279 -2.28 15.50 11.96
C ALA A 279 -2.12 14.33 12.94
N GLN A 280 -2.07 13.10 12.44
CA GLN A 280 -1.88 11.90 13.25
C GLN A 280 -0.40 11.63 13.61
N LYS A 281 0.55 12.36 13.01
CA LYS A 281 2.00 12.21 13.31
C LYS A 281 2.30 12.40 14.80
N LYS A 282 1.58 13.32 15.48
CA LYS A 282 1.71 13.53 16.93
C LYS A 282 1.42 12.27 17.76
N LEU A 283 0.47 11.44 17.30
CA LEU A 283 0.15 10.18 17.97
C LEU A 283 1.25 9.14 17.74
N ALA A 284 1.73 9.02 16.50
CA ALA A 284 2.85 8.14 16.18
C ALA A 284 4.13 8.56 16.93
N TRP A 285 4.36 9.86 17.11
CA TRP A 285 5.46 10.37 17.91
C TRP A 285 5.38 9.91 19.38
N ALA A 286 4.20 10.01 20.00
CA ALA A 286 4.00 9.47 21.33
C ALA A 286 4.25 7.97 21.45
N ASP A 287 3.87 7.18 20.39
CA ASP A 287 4.17 5.74 20.33
C ASP A 287 5.68 5.50 20.26
N LEU A 288 6.42 6.30 19.46
CA LEU A 288 7.87 6.17 19.32
C LEU A 288 8.60 6.50 20.61
N LEU A 289 8.17 7.51 21.36
CA LEU A 289 8.73 7.79 22.70
C LEU A 289 8.51 6.61 23.64
N THR A 290 7.31 6.03 23.65
CA THR A 290 7.01 4.81 24.44
C THR A 290 7.89 3.64 24.01
N LEU A 291 8.19 3.51 22.70
CA LEU A 291 9.11 2.49 22.18
C LEU A 291 10.55 2.74 22.64
N SER A 292 11.03 3.97 22.52
CA SER A 292 12.39 4.38 22.96
C SER A 292 12.61 4.09 24.43
N ASP A 293 11.69 4.54 25.28
CA ASP A 293 11.74 4.28 26.73
C ASP A 293 11.83 2.77 27.04
N LYS A 294 11.11 1.95 26.27
CA LYS A 294 11.14 0.48 26.45
C LYS A 294 12.48 -0.12 26.04
N LEU A 295 13.04 0.35 24.91
CA LEU A 295 14.33 -0.15 24.39
C LEU A 295 15.52 0.23 25.31
N GLU A 296 15.44 1.38 25.99
CA GLU A 296 16.44 1.82 26.97
C GLU A 296 16.41 0.98 28.26
N GLN A 297 15.27 0.37 28.60
CA GLN A 297 15.09 -0.45 29.80
C GLN A 297 15.51 -1.91 29.62
N LEU A 298 15.77 -2.35 28.41
CA LEU A 298 16.17 -3.72 28.04
C LEU A 298 17.68 -3.83 27.85
#